data_fbe09dac9253fa1997d4c4d9793b6ffb
#
_entry.id   fbe09dac9253fa1997d4c4d9793b6ffb
#
_cell.length_a   1.000
_cell.length_b   1.000
_cell.length_c   1.000
_cell.angle_alpha   90.00
_cell.angle_beta   90.00
_cell.angle_gamma   90.00
#
_symmetry.space_group_name_H-M   'P 1'
#
loop_
_entity.id
_entity.type
_entity.pdbx_description
1 polymer ?
#
loop_
_entity_poly.entity_id
_entity_poly.type
_entity_poly.pdbx_seq_one_letter_code
_entity_poly.pdbx_strand_id
1 'polypeptide(L)'
;MGRFATAVTAAMTLVFLVTPPIAAADPDIQPAGTRPIPAGPAPAWIVADMDSGQILAGQDIDLRHPPASTIKTLLALTALSELPNLDATVVGTVADTQVECNCAGIVPGHVYTARQLLDAVLLASGNDAANALA
;
A
#
# COMPACT_ATOMS: atom_id res chain seq x y z
N MET A 1 51.91 -4.17 -46.63
CA MET A 1 50.91 -3.36 -45.95
C MET A 1 49.65 -4.21 -45.80
N GLY A 2 49.52 -4.92 -44.68
CA GLY A 2 48.38 -5.81 -44.36
C GLY A 2 47.38 -5.07 -43.44
N ARG A 3 46.13 -4.93 -43.89
CA ARG A 3 45.02 -4.36 -43.09
C ARG A 3 44.36 -5.53 -42.34
N PHE A 4 44.51 -5.53 -41.03
CA PHE A 4 43.74 -6.43 -40.16
C PHE A 4 42.34 -5.81 -39.96
N ALA A 5 41.30 -6.53 -40.42
CA ALA A 5 39.92 -6.21 -40.15
C ALA A 5 39.52 -6.88 -38.82
N THR A 6 39.24 -6.07 -37.81
CA THR A 6 38.73 -6.56 -36.53
C THR A 6 37.21 -6.71 -36.62
N ALA A 7 36.70 -7.93 -36.60
CA ALA A 7 35.27 -8.19 -36.52
C ALA A 7 34.79 -8.02 -35.07
N VAL A 8 33.92 -7.06 -34.84
CA VAL A 8 33.23 -6.85 -33.57
C VAL A 8 31.96 -7.71 -33.57
N THR A 9 31.98 -8.78 -32.80
CA THR A 9 30.79 -9.63 -32.60
C THR A 9 29.93 -9.02 -31.51
N ALA A 10 28.79 -8.46 -31.88
CA ALA A 10 27.80 -7.96 -30.91
C ALA A 10 27.02 -9.15 -30.33
N ALA A 11 27.25 -9.45 -29.06
CA ALA A 11 26.46 -10.42 -28.30
C ALA A 11 25.13 -9.79 -27.91
N MET A 12 24.04 -10.24 -28.53
CA MET A 12 22.69 -9.81 -28.23
C MET A 12 22.17 -10.65 -27.04
N THR A 13 22.19 -10.05 -25.85
CA THR A 13 21.67 -10.71 -24.62
C THR A 13 20.15 -10.66 -24.65
N LEU A 14 19.52 -11.81 -24.85
CA LEU A 14 18.06 -11.96 -24.80
C LEU A 14 17.63 -11.96 -23.32
N VAL A 15 17.05 -10.86 -22.84
CA VAL A 15 16.46 -10.77 -21.49
C VAL A 15 15.08 -11.42 -21.56
N PHE A 16 14.98 -12.65 -21.03
CA PHE A 16 13.67 -13.26 -20.78
C PHE A 16 12.99 -12.54 -19.62
N LEU A 17 11.95 -11.75 -19.90
CA LEU A 17 11.02 -11.30 -18.88
C LEU A 17 10.25 -12.54 -18.37
N VAL A 18 10.66 -13.06 -17.23
CA VAL A 18 9.88 -14.06 -16.50
C VAL A 18 8.72 -13.31 -15.86
N THR A 19 7.55 -13.35 -16.51
CA THR A 19 6.31 -12.90 -15.85
C THR A 19 6.01 -13.87 -14.71
N PRO A 20 5.84 -13.40 -13.46
CA PRO A 20 5.42 -14.30 -12.38
C PRO A 20 4.07 -14.94 -12.75
N PRO A 21 3.84 -16.21 -12.41
CA PRO A 21 2.55 -16.84 -12.63
C PRO A 21 1.48 -16.01 -11.91
N ILE A 22 0.42 -15.67 -12.64
CA ILE A 22 -0.80 -15.11 -12.04
C ILE A 22 -1.27 -16.18 -11.05
N ALA A 23 -1.31 -15.85 -9.75
CA ALA A 23 -1.85 -16.75 -8.75
C ALA A 23 -3.28 -17.15 -9.18
N ALA A 24 -3.56 -18.44 -9.23
CA ALA A 24 -4.92 -18.91 -9.45
C ALA A 24 -5.80 -18.35 -8.30
N ALA A 25 -6.99 -17.87 -8.66
CA ALA A 25 -7.96 -17.42 -7.66
C ALA A 25 -8.23 -18.58 -6.68
N ASP A 26 -8.19 -18.29 -5.39
CA ASP A 26 -8.59 -19.26 -4.37
C ASP A 26 -10.10 -19.47 -4.41
N PRO A 27 -10.58 -20.70 -4.16
CA PRO A 27 -12.00 -20.94 -4.07
C PRO A 27 -12.63 -20.07 -2.95
N ASP A 28 -13.81 -19.57 -3.22
CA ASP A 28 -14.58 -18.78 -2.25
C ASP A 28 -14.74 -19.56 -0.94
N ILE A 29 -14.45 -18.91 0.19
CA ILE A 29 -14.69 -19.48 1.51
C ILE A 29 -16.14 -19.18 1.89
N GLN A 30 -16.92 -20.23 2.07
CA GLN A 30 -18.30 -20.14 2.53
C GLN A 30 -18.58 -21.25 3.55
N PRO A 31 -19.13 -20.94 4.72
CA PRO A 31 -19.52 -21.96 5.69
C PRO A 31 -20.58 -22.91 5.13
N ALA A 32 -20.42 -24.21 5.39
CA ALA A 32 -21.38 -25.21 4.93
C ALA A 32 -22.80 -24.95 5.48
N GLY A 33 -23.80 -25.04 4.60
CA GLY A 33 -25.22 -24.85 4.97
C GLY A 33 -25.69 -23.41 5.07
N THR A 34 -24.83 -22.42 4.75
CA THR A 34 -25.23 -21.01 4.67
C THR A 34 -25.84 -20.68 3.31
N ARG A 35 -26.61 -19.56 3.24
CA ARG A 35 -27.09 -19.05 1.97
C ARG A 35 -25.91 -18.60 1.11
N PRO A 36 -26.01 -18.71 -0.23
CA PRO A 36 -24.98 -18.17 -1.12
C PRO A 36 -24.70 -16.71 -0.81
N ILE A 37 -23.41 -16.37 -0.79
CA ILE A 37 -22.96 -14.99 -0.58
C ILE A 37 -23.37 -14.17 -1.80
N PRO A 38 -23.99 -12.98 -1.62
CA PRO A 38 -24.37 -12.14 -2.74
C PRO A 38 -23.11 -11.72 -3.52
N ALA A 39 -23.18 -11.79 -4.84
CA ALA A 39 -22.13 -11.23 -5.68
C ALA A 39 -21.97 -9.72 -5.39
N GLY A 40 -20.75 -9.31 -5.07
CA GLY A 40 -20.39 -7.91 -4.81
C GLY A 40 -19.47 -7.37 -5.90
N PRO A 41 -19.30 -6.04 -5.97
CA PRO A 41 -18.39 -5.41 -6.93
C PRO A 41 -16.91 -5.56 -6.58
N ALA A 42 -16.58 -5.98 -5.34
CA ALA A 42 -15.20 -6.15 -4.90
C ALA A 42 -14.60 -7.44 -5.49
N PRO A 43 -13.45 -7.35 -6.17
CA PRO A 43 -12.82 -8.53 -6.77
C PRO A 43 -12.26 -9.51 -5.72
N ALA A 44 -11.89 -9.00 -4.54
CA ALA A 44 -11.44 -9.80 -3.40
C ALA A 44 -11.98 -9.19 -2.11
N TRP A 45 -12.37 -10.03 -1.16
CA TRP A 45 -12.85 -9.57 0.14
C TRP A 45 -12.77 -10.69 1.18
N ILE A 46 -12.83 -10.32 2.45
CA ILE A 46 -12.81 -11.22 3.59
C ILE A 46 -13.75 -10.71 4.68
N VAL A 47 -14.43 -11.62 5.34
CA VAL A 47 -15.17 -11.37 6.58
C VAL A 47 -14.59 -12.27 7.65
N ALA A 48 -14.18 -11.68 8.77
CA ALA A 48 -13.60 -12.40 9.89
C ALA A 48 -14.25 -11.96 11.21
N ASP A 49 -14.30 -12.87 12.14
CA ASP A 49 -14.64 -12.58 13.54
C ASP A 49 -13.44 -11.92 14.21
N MET A 50 -13.62 -10.73 14.77
CA MET A 50 -12.53 -9.93 15.33
C MET A 50 -11.98 -10.50 16.63
N ASP A 51 -12.79 -11.23 17.41
CA ASP A 51 -12.39 -11.76 18.71
C ASP A 51 -11.59 -13.06 18.56
N SER A 52 -12.04 -13.93 17.65
CA SER A 52 -11.41 -15.24 17.43
C SER A 52 -10.38 -15.25 16.29
N GLY A 53 -10.42 -14.26 15.38
CA GLY A 53 -9.66 -14.24 14.13
C GLY A 53 -10.17 -15.24 13.09
N GLN A 54 -11.30 -15.91 13.33
CA GLN A 54 -11.85 -16.90 12.40
C GLN A 54 -12.36 -16.23 11.13
N ILE A 55 -11.95 -16.73 9.96
CA ILE A 55 -12.50 -16.32 8.68
C ILE A 55 -13.87 -16.95 8.51
N LEU A 56 -14.89 -16.12 8.41
CA LEU A 56 -16.29 -16.54 8.26
C LEU A 56 -16.69 -16.71 6.80
N ALA A 57 -16.15 -15.87 5.91
CA ALA A 57 -16.38 -15.92 4.49
C ALA A 57 -15.31 -15.12 3.75
N GLY A 58 -15.10 -15.39 2.47
CA GLY A 58 -14.17 -14.65 1.64
C GLY A 58 -14.22 -15.07 0.19
N GLN A 59 -13.71 -14.19 -0.65
CA GLN A 59 -13.51 -14.41 -2.08
C GLN A 59 -12.11 -13.97 -2.43
N ASP A 60 -11.38 -14.80 -3.17
CA ASP A 60 -10.01 -14.51 -3.64
C ASP A 60 -9.08 -13.95 -2.56
N ILE A 61 -9.14 -14.53 -1.34
CA ILE A 61 -8.51 -13.97 -0.13
C ILE A 61 -7.00 -13.87 -0.22
N ASP A 62 -6.35 -14.71 -1.03
CA ASP A 62 -4.91 -14.72 -1.25
C ASP A 62 -4.50 -13.99 -2.54
N LEU A 63 -5.47 -13.43 -3.27
CA LEU A 63 -5.18 -12.66 -4.48
C LEU A 63 -4.46 -11.35 -4.10
N ARG A 64 -3.28 -11.13 -4.69
CA ARG A 64 -2.50 -9.93 -4.43
C ARG A 64 -3.13 -8.71 -5.09
N HIS A 65 -3.48 -7.74 -4.27
CA HIS A 65 -3.96 -6.43 -4.70
C HIS A 65 -3.07 -5.31 -4.14
N PRO A 66 -2.97 -4.16 -4.82
CA PRO A 66 -2.39 -2.98 -4.23
C PRO A 66 -3.15 -2.61 -2.94
N PRO A 67 -2.44 -2.31 -1.84
CA PRO A 67 -3.08 -2.00 -0.56
C PRO A 67 -3.85 -0.68 -0.58
N ALA A 68 -3.60 0.18 -1.57
CA ALA A 68 -4.14 1.53 -1.61
C ALA A 68 -3.93 2.24 -0.26
N SER A 69 -4.87 3.04 0.20
CA SER A 69 -4.74 3.77 1.46
C SER A 69 -4.78 2.89 2.71
N THR A 70 -5.03 1.58 2.62
CA THR A 70 -4.92 0.71 3.78
C THR A 70 -3.47 0.61 4.29
N ILE A 71 -2.46 0.91 3.45
CA ILE A 71 -1.06 1.01 3.88
C ILE A 71 -0.84 2.07 4.98
N LYS A 72 -1.71 3.07 5.07
CA LYS A 72 -1.62 4.13 6.08
C LYS A 72 -1.91 3.61 7.50
N THR A 73 -2.59 2.49 7.64
CA THR A 73 -2.73 1.83 8.95
C THR A 73 -1.39 1.28 9.44
N LEU A 74 -0.53 0.80 8.53
CA LEU A 74 0.83 0.39 8.87
C LEU A 74 1.69 1.60 9.27
N LEU A 75 1.61 2.71 8.53
CA LEU A 75 2.28 3.97 8.91
C LEU A 75 1.84 4.42 10.31
N ALA A 76 0.53 4.42 10.57
CA ALA A 76 0.01 4.80 11.89
C ALA A 76 0.49 3.87 13.00
N LEU A 77 0.52 2.56 12.76
CA LEU A 77 1.05 1.58 13.72
C LEU A 77 2.54 1.83 14.00
N THR A 78 3.33 2.08 12.96
CA THR A 78 4.76 2.41 13.09
C THR A 78 4.95 3.70 13.90
N ALA A 79 4.21 4.76 13.56
CA ALA A 79 4.29 6.02 14.30
C ALA A 79 3.91 5.85 15.78
N LEU A 80 2.87 5.08 16.08
CA LEU A 80 2.44 4.80 17.47
C LEU A 80 3.44 3.95 18.26
N SER A 81 4.21 3.08 17.58
CA SER A 81 5.21 2.23 18.24
C SER A 81 6.58 2.90 18.38
N GLU A 82 6.96 3.76 17.44
CA GLU A 82 8.30 4.36 17.39
C GLU A 82 8.36 5.77 18.03
N LEU A 83 7.27 6.53 18.01
CA LEU A 83 7.25 7.87 18.58
C LEU A 83 7.01 7.82 20.09
N PRO A 84 7.95 8.29 20.90
CA PRO A 84 7.84 8.32 22.37
C PRO A 84 6.76 9.31 22.85
N ASN A 85 6.44 10.30 22.02
CA ASN A 85 5.49 11.35 22.35
C ASN A 85 4.77 11.84 21.08
N LEU A 86 3.45 11.73 21.06
CA LEU A 86 2.62 12.22 19.96
C LEU A 86 2.48 13.76 19.91
N ASP A 87 2.95 14.47 20.95
CA ASP A 87 3.02 15.93 20.96
C ASP A 87 4.33 16.46 20.33
N ALA A 88 5.24 15.55 19.90
CA ALA A 88 6.39 15.92 19.08
C ALA A 88 5.92 16.66 17.82
N THR A 89 6.69 17.69 17.43
CA THR A 89 6.28 18.58 16.34
C THR A 89 7.09 18.36 15.07
N VAL A 90 6.41 18.46 13.94
CA VAL A 90 6.95 18.41 12.58
C VAL A 90 6.58 19.70 11.86
N VAL A 91 7.50 20.24 11.06
CA VAL A 91 7.23 21.39 10.19
C VAL A 91 6.83 20.86 8.82
N GLY A 92 5.63 21.18 8.37
CA GLY A 92 5.21 20.82 7.01
C GLY A 92 6.12 21.45 5.96
N THR A 93 6.49 20.69 4.94
CA THR A 93 7.37 21.13 3.87
C THR A 93 6.66 21.20 2.52
N VAL A 94 7.27 21.87 1.54
CA VAL A 94 6.77 21.86 0.15
C VAL A 94 6.78 20.43 -0.41
N ALA A 95 7.78 19.62 -0.04
CA ALA A 95 7.89 18.24 -0.50
C ALA A 95 6.69 17.40 -0.03
N ASP A 96 6.17 17.64 1.18
CA ASP A 96 5.02 16.90 1.69
C ASP A 96 3.75 17.13 0.87
N THR A 97 3.64 18.29 0.21
CA THR A 97 2.48 18.65 -0.61
C THR A 97 2.62 18.22 -2.08
N GLN A 98 3.78 17.72 -2.50
CA GLN A 98 4.04 17.26 -3.87
C GLN A 98 3.65 15.78 -4.06
N VAL A 99 2.40 15.47 -3.77
CA VAL A 99 1.85 14.11 -3.84
C VAL A 99 0.58 14.09 -4.66
N GLU A 100 0.23 12.91 -5.19
CA GLU A 100 -1.09 12.70 -5.75
C GLU A 100 -2.14 12.93 -4.65
N CYS A 101 -3.09 13.83 -4.93
CA CYS A 101 -3.90 14.39 -3.87
C CYS A 101 -5.16 13.57 -3.54
N ASN A 102 -5.10 12.83 -2.47
CA ASN A 102 -6.12 12.81 -1.44
C ASN A 102 -5.47 13.49 -0.23
N CYS A 103 -5.71 14.77 -0.04
CA CYS A 103 -4.91 15.62 0.83
C CYS A 103 -5.70 16.10 2.05
N ALA A 104 -5.01 16.19 3.20
CA ALA A 104 -5.53 16.81 4.41
C ALA A 104 -5.36 18.34 4.43
N GLY A 105 -4.48 18.87 3.57
CA GLY A 105 -4.20 20.29 3.46
C GLY A 105 -3.01 20.75 4.29
N ILE A 106 -1.92 20.01 4.26
CA ILE A 106 -0.67 20.41 4.91
C ILE A 106 -0.15 21.70 4.28
N VAL A 107 0.18 22.68 5.14
CA VAL A 107 0.71 23.98 4.72
C VAL A 107 2.21 24.05 4.99
N PRO A 108 3.05 24.30 3.96
CA PRO A 108 4.49 24.46 4.15
C PRO A 108 4.82 25.56 5.14
N GLY A 109 5.74 25.28 6.06
CA GLY A 109 6.13 26.19 7.14
C GLY A 109 5.22 26.18 8.38
N HIS A 110 4.06 25.52 8.33
CA HIS A 110 3.23 25.32 9.51
C HIS A 110 3.75 24.18 10.39
N VAL A 111 3.57 24.31 11.70
CA VAL A 111 3.99 23.31 12.69
C VAL A 111 2.80 22.45 13.07
N TYR A 112 2.94 21.15 12.94
CA TYR A 112 1.95 20.14 13.32
C TYR A 112 2.49 19.24 14.43
N THR A 113 1.64 18.75 15.30
CA THR A 113 2.02 17.63 16.18
C THR A 113 1.88 16.29 15.43
N ALA A 114 2.63 15.29 15.86
CA ALA A 114 2.48 13.93 15.32
C ALA A 114 1.03 13.42 15.46
N ARG A 115 0.34 13.78 16.55
CA ARG A 115 -1.07 13.48 16.75
C ARG A 115 -1.96 14.08 15.66
N GLN A 116 -1.77 15.37 15.35
CA GLN A 116 -2.55 16.06 14.30
C GLN A 116 -2.29 15.42 12.92
N LEU A 117 -1.05 15.02 12.64
CA LEU A 117 -0.72 14.31 11.40
C LEU A 117 -1.34 12.92 11.35
N LEU A 118 -1.33 12.17 12.46
CA LEU A 118 -2.01 10.87 12.57
C LEU A 118 -3.53 11.01 12.33
N ASP A 119 -4.17 12.00 12.95
CA ASP A 119 -5.59 12.28 12.72
C ASP A 119 -5.86 12.62 11.25
N ALA A 120 -5.02 13.44 10.63
CA ALA A 120 -5.12 13.79 9.21
C ALA A 120 -4.92 12.57 8.28
N VAL A 121 -4.01 11.66 8.63
CA VAL A 121 -3.78 10.40 7.91
C VAL A 121 -4.99 9.46 8.04
N LEU A 122 -5.51 9.27 9.25
CA LEU A 122 -6.54 8.26 9.51
C LEU A 122 -7.96 8.74 9.16
N LEU A 123 -8.31 10.01 9.41
CA LEU A 123 -9.64 10.54 9.17
C LEU A 123 -9.84 10.98 7.72
N ALA A 124 -8.84 11.70 7.15
CA ALA A 124 -8.91 12.21 5.79
C ALA A 124 -8.16 11.37 4.77
N SER A 125 -7.45 10.34 5.22
CA SER A 125 -6.56 9.55 4.35
C SER A 125 -5.55 10.43 3.60
N GLY A 126 -5.05 11.54 4.22
CA GLY A 126 -4.20 12.54 3.59
C GLY A 126 -2.85 11.98 3.16
N ASN A 127 -2.51 12.09 1.86
CA ASN A 127 -1.22 11.69 1.34
C ASN A 127 -0.11 12.67 1.78
N ASP A 128 -0.43 13.96 1.79
CA ASP A 128 0.43 15.03 2.28
C ASP A 128 0.74 14.88 3.78
N ALA A 129 -0.26 14.55 4.58
CA ALA A 129 -0.06 14.28 6.01
C ALA A 129 0.75 12.99 6.24
N ALA A 130 0.58 11.97 5.40
CA ALA A 130 1.37 10.75 5.48
C ALA A 130 2.84 11.02 5.17
N ASN A 131 3.15 11.85 4.18
CA ASN A 131 4.52 12.29 3.88
C ASN A 131 5.14 13.08 5.04
N ALA A 132 4.37 14.01 5.63
CA ALA A 132 4.86 14.82 6.74
C ALA A 132 5.10 14.00 8.02
N LEU A 133 4.44 12.85 8.17
CA LEU A 133 4.56 11.96 9.34
C LEU A 133 5.70 10.94 9.18
N ALA A 134 6.08 10.59 7.94
CA ALA A 134 7.08 9.56 7.63
C ALA A 134 8.52 10.07 7.78
#